data_6cb996fbd7a458c7af96317814816f49
#
_entry.id   6cb996fbd7a458c7af96317814816f49
#
_cell.length_a   1.000
_cell.length_b   1.000
_cell.length_c   1.000
_cell.angle_alpha   90.00
_cell.angle_beta   90.00
_cell.angle_gamma   90.00
#
_symmetry.space_group_name_H-M   'P 1'
#
loop_
_entity.id
_entity.type
_entity.pdbx_description
1 polymer ?
#
loop_
_entity_poly.entity_id
_entity_poly.type
_entity_poly.pdbx_seq_one_letter_code
_entity_poly.pdbx_strand_id
1 'polypeptide(L)'
;EVMNFPGVVANDPVMSGEIAATVHAGKTVGGHYASRDLGLPFHGYVAGGPEDDHEGTRAEDAIARVRQGMKAMLRLGSAWYDVASQIKAVTEGGIDPRNFILCTDDSHSGTLVQEGHMDRVVRHAIQQGLKPVTAIQMATLNTAQHFKLEREIGSIAPGRLADLLIVSDLAAMTIDEVYARGVRVAKGGKLEIDIPAYDYPRTAKNTVKLGKKLKGDDFDIAAPKGANEVRVRVIGVIENQAPTRALEADLPVEDGLVAMDRRNDICQIALVERHRGTGGVTNAFVSGFGYMGDCAMASSVAHDAHHIICVGTNKQDMALAVNRLGAVGGGVVLFSKGKELALVEMPIAGLMSDERAEIVAAKAEKLTEAMRKMGCSLNNAYMQHSLLALVVIPELRISDVGLIDVTTFQKVDLFV
;
A
#
# COMPACT_ATOMS: atom_id res chain seq x y z
N GLU A 1 7.48 7.87 10.12
CA GLU A 1 7.36 8.29 8.71
C GLU A 1 6.38 9.46 8.60
N VAL A 2 6.70 10.43 7.76
CA VAL A 2 5.87 11.62 7.53
C VAL A 2 4.94 11.36 6.33
N MET A 3 3.78 10.75 6.56
CA MET A 3 2.75 10.52 5.53
C MET A 3 2.10 11.82 5.06
N ASN A 4 1.80 12.74 5.97
CA ASN A 4 1.21 14.03 5.64
C ASN A 4 2.27 15.04 5.18
N PHE A 5 2.93 14.77 4.04
CA PHE A 5 3.91 15.68 3.46
C PHE A 5 3.32 17.08 3.14
N PRO A 6 2.04 17.22 2.71
CA PRO A 6 1.45 18.54 2.51
C PRO A 6 1.38 19.36 3.79
N GLY A 7 1.13 18.73 4.94
CA GLY A 7 1.17 19.38 6.24
C GLY A 7 2.56 19.93 6.56
N VAL A 8 3.63 19.20 6.22
CA VAL A 8 5.00 19.71 6.36
C VAL A 8 5.23 20.94 5.48
N VAL A 9 4.84 20.86 4.21
CA VAL A 9 4.95 21.99 3.25
C VAL A 9 4.16 23.21 3.73
N ALA A 10 2.99 22.99 4.33
CA ALA A 10 2.14 24.04 4.91
C ALA A 10 2.60 24.53 6.30
N ASN A 11 3.69 23.98 6.82
CA ASN A 11 4.19 24.25 8.18
C ASN A 11 3.13 23.99 9.27
N ASP A 12 2.41 22.88 9.15
CA ASP A 12 1.43 22.44 10.14
C ASP A 12 2.11 22.22 11.50
N PRO A 13 1.59 22.80 12.61
CA PRO A 13 2.24 22.70 13.91
C PRO A 13 2.27 21.27 14.48
N VAL A 14 1.32 20.41 14.12
CA VAL A 14 1.31 19.00 14.54
C VAL A 14 2.46 18.27 13.87
N MET A 15 2.59 18.40 12.54
CA MET A 15 3.68 17.78 11.78
C MET A 15 5.05 18.25 12.26
N SER A 16 5.21 19.56 12.44
CA SER A 16 6.46 20.16 12.95
C SER A 16 6.78 19.65 14.35
N GLY A 17 5.78 19.50 15.22
CA GLY A 17 5.93 18.97 16.58
C GLY A 17 6.36 17.50 16.60
N GLU A 18 5.78 16.66 15.74
CA GLU A 18 6.12 15.23 15.61
C GLU A 18 7.54 15.03 15.06
N ILE A 19 7.93 15.81 14.05
CA ILE A 19 9.29 15.81 13.52
C ILE A 19 10.29 16.23 14.61
N ALA A 20 10.03 17.35 15.32
CA ALA A 20 10.88 17.82 16.38
C ALA A 20 11.04 16.79 17.51
N ALA A 21 9.96 16.10 17.90
CA ALA A 21 10.00 15.04 18.90
C ALA A 21 10.85 13.85 18.44
N THR A 22 10.75 13.46 17.15
CA THR A 22 11.55 12.39 16.55
C THR A 22 13.03 12.73 16.54
N VAL A 23 13.38 13.94 16.11
CA VAL A 23 14.76 14.46 16.12
C VAL A 23 15.30 14.51 17.55
N HIS A 24 14.52 15.03 18.51
CA HIS A 24 14.91 15.09 19.93
C HIS A 24 15.17 13.69 20.52
N ALA A 25 14.43 12.67 20.06
CA ALA A 25 14.67 11.28 20.46
C ALA A 25 15.92 10.65 19.78
N GLY A 26 16.65 11.40 18.95
CA GLY A 26 17.85 10.94 18.23
C GLY A 26 17.53 9.97 17.08
N LYS A 27 16.27 9.90 16.65
CA LYS A 27 15.81 8.99 15.59
C LYS A 27 15.79 9.67 14.23
N THR A 28 15.84 8.87 13.17
CA THR A 28 15.73 9.31 11.79
C THR A 28 14.27 9.65 11.47
N VAL A 29 14.04 10.75 10.77
CA VAL A 29 12.74 11.16 10.27
C VAL A 29 12.56 10.59 8.88
N GLY A 30 11.77 9.52 8.74
CA GLY A 30 11.43 8.93 7.44
C GLY A 30 10.44 9.78 6.67
N GLY A 31 10.59 9.81 5.34
CA GLY A 31 9.83 10.66 4.45
C GLY A 31 8.88 9.94 3.49
N HIS A 32 7.88 10.69 3.01
CA HIS A 32 6.88 10.25 2.05
C HIS A 32 6.41 11.42 1.19
N TYR A 33 7.21 11.82 0.18
CA TYR A 33 6.88 12.92 -0.71
C TYR A 33 6.35 12.41 -2.05
N ALA A 34 5.05 12.18 -2.11
CA ALA A 34 4.38 11.56 -3.26
C ALA A 34 4.00 12.56 -4.39
N SER A 35 4.65 13.73 -4.45
CA SER A 35 4.43 14.70 -5.50
C SER A 35 5.57 14.68 -6.55
N ARG A 36 5.20 14.95 -7.81
CA ARG A 36 6.18 15.14 -8.90
C ARG A 36 6.78 16.55 -8.97
N ASP A 37 6.25 17.48 -8.18
CA ASP A 37 6.77 18.85 -8.09
C ASP A 37 8.04 18.87 -7.24
N LEU A 38 9.17 19.06 -7.89
CA LEU A 38 10.49 19.15 -7.25
C LEU A 38 10.94 20.62 -6.99
N GLY A 39 10.02 21.56 -7.13
CA GLY A 39 10.24 22.99 -6.89
C GLY A 39 10.12 23.37 -5.41
N LEU A 40 9.54 24.54 -5.15
CA LEU A 40 9.42 25.10 -3.80
C LEU A 40 8.72 24.18 -2.78
N PRO A 41 7.65 23.45 -3.13
CA PRO A 41 7.00 22.52 -2.20
C PRO A 41 7.97 21.41 -1.74
N PHE A 42 8.78 20.86 -2.65
CA PHE A 42 9.78 19.85 -2.31
C PHE A 42 10.87 20.41 -1.38
N HIS A 43 11.37 21.62 -1.69
CA HIS A 43 12.36 22.28 -0.84
C HIS A 43 11.80 22.59 0.56
N GLY A 44 10.54 23.03 0.64
CA GLY A 44 9.84 23.24 1.91
C GLY A 44 9.70 21.95 2.72
N TYR A 45 9.34 20.85 2.06
CA TYR A 45 9.28 19.54 2.68
C TYR A 45 10.62 19.09 3.27
N VAL A 46 11.70 19.16 2.49
CA VAL A 46 13.05 18.77 2.95
C VAL A 46 13.50 19.66 4.11
N ALA A 47 13.26 20.98 4.02
CA ALA A 47 13.57 21.92 5.10
C ALA A 47 12.79 21.63 6.40
N GLY A 48 11.64 20.96 6.31
CA GLY A 48 10.83 20.52 7.46
C GLY A 48 11.45 19.39 8.25
N GLY A 49 12.47 18.67 7.73
CA GLY A 49 13.27 17.71 8.49
C GLY A 49 13.28 16.24 8.05
N PRO A 50 12.49 15.75 7.05
CA PRO A 50 12.64 14.38 6.56
C PRO A 50 14.04 14.12 6.00
N GLU A 51 14.64 12.98 6.39
CA GLU A 51 16.01 12.60 6.07
C GLU A 51 16.09 11.58 4.92
N ASP A 52 14.99 10.94 4.58
CA ASP A 52 14.87 10.00 3.47
C ASP A 52 13.53 10.17 2.76
N ASP A 53 13.35 9.45 1.66
CA ASP A 53 12.07 9.36 0.96
C ASP A 53 12.05 8.19 -0.03
N HIS A 54 10.93 7.45 -0.09
CA HIS A 54 10.73 6.27 -0.94
C HIS A 54 9.72 6.50 -2.08
N GLU A 55 9.10 7.69 -2.19
CA GLU A 55 8.04 7.97 -3.17
C GLU A 55 8.55 8.44 -4.54
N GLY A 56 9.86 8.50 -4.75
CA GLY A 56 10.41 8.75 -6.07
C GLY A 56 10.04 7.67 -7.08
N THR A 57 9.72 8.07 -8.30
CA THR A 57 9.36 7.15 -9.40
C THR A 57 10.26 7.31 -10.62
N ARG A 58 11.11 8.33 -10.67
CA ARG A 58 12.00 8.69 -11.79
C ARG A 58 13.43 8.92 -11.29
N ALA A 59 14.41 8.84 -12.20
CA ALA A 59 15.81 9.13 -11.87
C ALA A 59 15.99 10.56 -11.31
N GLU A 60 15.25 11.54 -11.86
CA GLU A 60 15.28 12.93 -11.42
C GLU A 60 14.79 13.09 -9.97
N ASP A 61 13.81 12.28 -9.56
CA ASP A 61 13.27 12.29 -8.21
C ASP A 61 14.34 11.83 -7.21
N ALA A 62 15.08 10.76 -7.54
CA ALA A 62 16.18 10.26 -6.73
C ALA A 62 17.34 11.28 -6.66
N ILE A 63 17.71 11.89 -7.79
CA ILE A 63 18.76 12.92 -7.86
C ILE A 63 18.36 14.13 -7.02
N ALA A 64 17.12 14.58 -7.09
CA ALA A 64 16.65 15.74 -6.30
C ALA A 64 16.77 15.49 -4.80
N ARG A 65 16.41 14.32 -4.32
CA ARG A 65 16.53 13.92 -2.90
C ARG A 65 17.99 13.95 -2.46
N VAL A 66 18.87 13.31 -3.20
CA VAL A 66 20.30 13.26 -2.88
C VAL A 66 20.93 14.65 -2.89
N ARG A 67 20.57 15.52 -3.83
CA ARG A 67 21.05 16.92 -3.89
C ARG A 67 20.62 17.76 -2.69
N GLN A 68 19.51 17.41 -2.06
CA GLN A 68 19.03 18.07 -0.83
C GLN A 68 19.58 17.42 0.45
N GLY A 69 20.45 16.40 0.34
CA GLY A 69 21.04 15.71 1.47
C GLY A 69 20.21 14.55 2.03
N MET A 70 19.07 14.22 1.41
CA MET A 70 18.25 13.07 1.78
C MET A 70 18.85 11.76 1.26
N LYS A 71 18.46 10.63 1.85
CA LYS A 71 18.60 9.32 1.22
C LYS A 71 17.47 9.10 0.24
N ALA A 72 17.80 8.66 -0.97
CA ALA A 72 16.80 8.14 -1.92
C ALA A 72 16.60 6.65 -1.66
N MET A 73 15.40 6.26 -1.23
CA MET A 73 15.02 4.86 -1.02
C MET A 73 14.30 4.35 -2.27
N LEU A 74 14.90 3.36 -2.93
CA LEU A 74 14.38 2.79 -4.17
C LEU A 74 13.61 1.53 -3.87
N ARG A 75 12.32 1.53 -4.17
CA ARG A 75 11.41 0.46 -3.78
C ARG A 75 11.10 -0.53 -4.90
N LEU A 76 11.00 -1.81 -4.51
CA LEU A 76 10.46 -2.89 -5.33
C LEU A 76 9.52 -3.76 -4.48
N GLY A 77 8.29 -3.34 -4.37
CA GLY A 77 7.21 -4.07 -3.69
C GLY A 77 6.40 -4.96 -4.62
N SER A 78 5.18 -5.28 -4.24
CA SER A 78 4.27 -6.08 -5.07
C SER A 78 3.56 -5.25 -6.15
N ALA A 79 3.39 -3.94 -5.94
CA ALA A 79 2.75 -3.03 -6.88
C ALA A 79 3.66 -1.86 -7.34
N TRP A 80 4.85 -1.72 -6.76
CA TRP A 80 5.80 -0.65 -7.03
C TRP A 80 7.07 -1.21 -7.64
N TYR A 81 7.48 -0.71 -8.80
CA TYR A 81 8.63 -1.19 -9.56
C TYR A 81 9.62 -0.06 -9.85
N ASP A 82 9.84 0.80 -8.85
CA ASP A 82 10.55 2.08 -9.02
C ASP A 82 12.07 1.94 -9.09
N VAL A 83 12.64 0.83 -8.61
CA VAL A 83 14.09 0.57 -8.71
C VAL A 83 14.59 0.74 -10.14
N ALA A 84 13.92 0.15 -11.13
CA ALA A 84 14.38 0.13 -12.52
C ALA A 84 14.55 1.53 -13.14
N SER A 85 13.67 2.46 -12.78
CA SER A 85 13.74 3.85 -13.26
C SER A 85 14.74 4.69 -12.45
N GLN A 86 14.71 4.59 -11.13
CA GLN A 86 15.50 5.44 -10.25
C GLN A 86 16.99 5.05 -10.19
N ILE A 87 17.30 3.73 -10.32
CA ILE A 87 18.69 3.26 -10.28
C ILE A 87 19.57 3.85 -11.38
N LYS A 88 18.97 4.36 -12.46
CA LYS A 88 19.65 5.09 -13.52
C LYS A 88 20.39 6.32 -13.03
N ALA A 89 19.98 6.94 -11.93
CA ALA A 89 20.72 8.01 -11.29
C ALA A 89 22.16 7.55 -10.91
N VAL A 90 22.33 6.29 -10.53
CA VAL A 90 23.63 5.70 -10.21
C VAL A 90 24.30 5.10 -11.45
N THR A 91 23.60 4.25 -12.20
CA THR A 91 24.18 3.46 -13.31
C THR A 91 24.50 4.31 -14.54
N GLU A 92 23.71 5.33 -14.85
CA GLU A 92 23.85 6.22 -16.00
C GLU A 92 24.33 7.63 -15.56
N GLY A 93 23.77 8.15 -14.44
CA GLY A 93 24.06 9.49 -13.93
C GLY A 93 25.32 9.60 -13.09
N GLY A 94 25.96 8.49 -12.69
CA GLY A 94 27.19 8.47 -11.91
C GLY A 94 27.07 9.06 -10.49
N ILE A 95 25.87 9.16 -9.95
CA ILE A 95 25.64 9.63 -8.57
C ILE A 95 26.18 8.59 -7.58
N ASP A 96 26.80 9.06 -6.52
CA ASP A 96 27.41 8.22 -5.49
C ASP A 96 26.35 7.30 -4.82
N PRO A 97 26.51 5.97 -4.89
CA PRO A 97 25.51 5.02 -4.37
C PRO A 97 25.37 5.05 -2.84
N ARG A 98 26.28 5.69 -2.08
CA ARG A 98 26.17 5.80 -0.61
C ARG A 98 24.94 6.57 -0.14
N ASN A 99 24.33 7.34 -1.01
CA ASN A 99 23.11 8.09 -0.72
C ASN A 99 21.83 7.37 -1.12
N PHE A 100 21.92 6.11 -1.53
CA PHE A 100 20.80 5.30 -1.96
C PHE A 100 20.59 4.10 -1.02
N ILE A 101 19.33 3.73 -0.82
CA ILE A 101 18.90 2.58 -0.05
C ILE A 101 17.93 1.77 -0.93
N LEU A 102 17.97 0.46 -0.81
CA LEU A 102 16.97 -0.44 -1.41
C LEU A 102 15.93 -0.81 -0.35
N CYS A 103 14.66 -0.77 -0.72
CA CYS A 103 13.55 -1.18 0.14
C CYS A 103 12.45 -1.89 -0.66
N THR A 104 11.49 -2.48 0.04
CA THR A 104 10.36 -3.15 -0.62
C THR A 104 9.14 -2.26 -0.74
N ASP A 105 8.82 -1.47 0.29
CA ASP A 105 7.48 -0.93 0.48
C ASP A 105 6.47 -2.10 0.57
N ASP A 106 5.19 -1.92 0.27
CA ASP A 106 4.15 -2.94 0.40
C ASP A 106 4.46 -4.20 -0.41
N SER A 107 4.56 -5.32 0.31
CA SER A 107 4.77 -6.65 -0.27
C SER A 107 3.77 -7.65 0.28
N HIS A 108 2.98 -8.26 -0.59
CA HIS A 108 2.03 -9.26 -0.19
C HIS A 108 2.66 -10.67 -0.11
N SER A 109 1.98 -11.57 0.61
CA SER A 109 2.47 -12.92 0.90
C SER A 109 2.82 -13.75 -0.34
N GLY A 110 2.09 -13.57 -1.45
CA GLY A 110 2.40 -14.24 -2.72
C GLY A 110 3.79 -13.87 -3.23
N THR A 111 4.11 -12.57 -3.29
CA THR A 111 5.45 -12.10 -3.68
C THR A 111 6.52 -12.61 -2.73
N LEU A 112 6.28 -12.55 -1.41
CA LEU A 112 7.24 -13.02 -0.41
C LEU A 112 7.58 -14.50 -0.58
N VAL A 113 6.59 -15.34 -0.86
CA VAL A 113 6.76 -16.80 -0.99
C VAL A 113 7.32 -17.21 -2.35
N GLN A 114 6.86 -16.58 -3.43
CA GLN A 114 7.20 -16.99 -4.80
C GLN A 114 8.44 -16.31 -5.36
N GLU A 115 8.69 -15.05 -4.99
CA GLU A 115 9.75 -14.24 -5.60
C GLU A 115 10.87 -13.86 -4.62
N GLY A 116 10.56 -13.80 -3.32
CA GLY A 116 11.47 -13.37 -2.26
C GLY A 116 11.13 -11.99 -1.69
N HIS A 117 12.01 -11.47 -0.86
CA HIS A 117 11.89 -10.19 -0.16
C HIS A 117 13.04 -9.24 -0.55
N MET A 118 13.93 -8.90 0.38
CA MET A 118 15.08 -8.03 0.06
C MET A 118 16.08 -8.66 -0.91
N ASP A 119 16.20 -9.98 -0.94
CA ASP A 119 16.99 -10.69 -1.96
C ASP A 119 16.47 -10.44 -3.37
N ARG A 120 15.13 -10.39 -3.55
CA ARG A 120 14.48 -10.02 -4.81
C ARG A 120 14.83 -8.58 -5.21
N VAL A 121 14.79 -7.63 -4.27
CA VAL A 121 15.11 -6.22 -4.55
C VAL A 121 16.56 -6.07 -4.99
N VAL A 122 17.50 -6.69 -4.26
CA VAL A 122 18.93 -6.68 -4.59
C VAL A 122 19.19 -7.32 -5.95
N ARG A 123 18.63 -8.51 -6.21
CA ARG A 123 18.72 -9.21 -7.50
C ARG A 123 18.20 -8.35 -8.65
N HIS A 124 17.05 -7.69 -8.47
CA HIS A 124 16.48 -6.79 -9.46
C HIS A 124 17.40 -5.59 -9.73
N ALA A 125 17.93 -4.94 -8.69
CA ALA A 125 18.87 -3.83 -8.86
C ALA A 125 20.13 -4.24 -9.65
N ILE A 126 20.64 -5.44 -9.41
CA ILE A 126 21.79 -6.02 -10.18
C ILE A 126 21.38 -6.23 -11.65
N GLN A 127 20.20 -6.77 -11.91
CA GLN A 127 19.68 -6.96 -13.28
C GLN A 127 19.50 -5.62 -14.01
N GLN A 128 19.27 -4.52 -13.29
CA GLN A 128 19.21 -3.17 -13.85
C GLN A 128 20.61 -2.51 -14.02
N GLY A 129 21.69 -3.27 -13.88
CA GLY A 129 23.04 -2.84 -14.17
C GLY A 129 23.88 -2.39 -12.97
N LEU A 130 23.34 -2.50 -11.76
CA LEU A 130 24.12 -2.18 -10.56
C LEU A 130 25.15 -3.29 -10.26
N LYS A 131 26.36 -2.90 -9.82
CA LYS A 131 27.35 -3.90 -9.39
C LYS A 131 26.84 -4.66 -8.16
N PRO A 132 26.99 -6.00 -8.07
CA PRO A 132 26.44 -6.80 -6.98
C PRO A 132 26.80 -6.29 -5.58
N VAL A 133 28.08 -6.00 -5.34
CA VAL A 133 28.52 -5.49 -4.04
C VAL A 133 27.87 -4.14 -3.70
N THR A 134 27.70 -3.27 -4.68
CA THR A 134 27.03 -1.98 -4.47
C THR A 134 25.56 -2.18 -4.11
N ALA A 135 24.85 -3.08 -4.78
CA ALA A 135 23.46 -3.40 -4.47
C ALA A 135 23.33 -3.96 -3.04
N ILE A 136 24.24 -4.85 -2.64
CA ILE A 136 24.29 -5.40 -1.28
C ILE A 136 24.55 -4.27 -0.25
N GLN A 137 25.50 -3.36 -0.52
CA GLN A 137 25.76 -2.21 0.35
C GLN A 137 24.53 -1.31 0.52
N MET A 138 23.79 -1.05 -0.55
CA MET A 138 22.54 -0.25 -0.50
C MET A 138 21.46 -0.92 0.36
N ALA A 139 21.43 -2.25 0.42
CA ALA A 139 20.48 -2.99 1.24
C ALA A 139 20.97 -3.31 2.66
N THR A 140 22.23 -3.04 2.98
CA THR A 140 22.85 -3.40 4.27
C THR A 140 23.53 -2.20 4.94
N LEU A 141 24.76 -1.88 4.57
CA LEU A 141 25.56 -0.85 5.23
C LEU A 141 24.95 0.54 5.11
N ASN A 142 24.47 0.94 3.92
CA ASN A 142 23.87 2.26 3.73
C ASN A 142 22.61 2.43 4.60
N THR A 143 21.79 1.37 4.66
CA THR A 143 20.59 1.30 5.51
C THR A 143 20.97 1.40 6.98
N ALA A 144 21.94 0.59 7.44
CA ALA A 144 22.38 0.62 8.83
C ALA A 144 22.94 1.98 9.25
N GLN A 145 23.74 2.63 8.39
CA GLN A 145 24.26 3.98 8.63
C GLN A 145 23.15 5.03 8.72
N HIS A 146 22.18 4.96 7.85
CA HIS A 146 21.06 5.89 7.85
C HIS A 146 20.23 5.81 9.15
N PHE A 147 19.96 4.61 9.63
CA PHE A 147 19.24 4.40 10.88
C PHE A 147 20.12 4.36 12.13
N LYS A 148 21.42 4.73 12.01
CA LYS A 148 22.39 4.82 13.13
C LYS A 148 22.61 3.47 13.83
N LEU A 149 22.51 2.37 13.08
CA LEU A 149 22.68 0.98 13.54
C LEU A 149 24.00 0.34 13.05
N GLU A 150 24.86 1.08 12.37
CA GLU A 150 26.07 0.57 11.74
C GLU A 150 27.12 0.02 12.73
N ARG A 151 26.95 0.31 14.02
CA ARG A 151 27.76 -0.29 15.09
C ARG A 151 27.38 -1.72 15.42
N GLU A 152 26.15 -2.11 15.09
CA GLU A 152 25.58 -3.42 15.41
C GLU A 152 25.44 -4.31 14.18
N ILE A 153 24.98 -3.75 13.05
CA ILE A 153 24.61 -4.49 11.83
C ILE A 153 25.13 -3.81 10.56
N GLY A 154 24.89 -4.41 9.41
CA GLY A 154 25.13 -3.84 8.08
C GLY A 154 26.49 -4.16 7.49
N SER A 155 27.42 -4.74 8.25
CA SER A 155 28.70 -5.23 7.71
C SER A 155 29.30 -6.34 8.60
N ILE A 156 30.15 -7.18 8.01
CA ILE A 156 30.90 -8.21 8.71
C ILE A 156 32.15 -7.58 9.31
N ALA A 157 32.13 -7.36 10.63
CA ALA A 157 33.26 -6.78 11.36
C ALA A 157 33.25 -7.24 12.81
N PRO A 158 34.41 -7.26 13.51
CA PRO A 158 34.48 -7.59 14.93
C PRO A 158 33.58 -6.68 15.77
N GLY A 159 32.87 -7.28 16.73
CA GLY A 159 31.95 -6.57 17.62
C GLY A 159 30.55 -6.32 17.06
N ARG A 160 30.24 -6.77 15.85
CA ARG A 160 28.91 -6.70 15.26
C ARG A 160 28.15 -8.01 15.38
N LEU A 161 26.81 -7.95 15.26
CA LEU A 161 25.98 -9.13 15.23
C LEU A 161 26.30 -10.00 14.02
N ALA A 162 26.38 -11.28 14.25
CA ALA A 162 26.65 -12.27 13.20
C ALA A 162 25.33 -12.63 12.46
N ASP A 163 24.71 -11.63 11.82
CA ASP A 163 23.61 -11.77 10.89
C ASP A 163 24.19 -11.86 9.48
N LEU A 164 24.28 -13.10 8.95
CA LEU A 164 25.11 -13.42 7.78
C LEU A 164 24.31 -14.22 6.76
N LEU A 165 24.64 -14.01 5.48
CA LEU A 165 24.21 -14.83 4.37
C LEU A 165 25.42 -15.53 3.74
N ILE A 166 25.32 -16.83 3.45
CA ILE A 166 26.22 -17.53 2.54
C ILE A 166 25.55 -17.52 1.17
N VAL A 167 26.23 -16.93 0.19
CA VAL A 167 25.69 -16.71 -1.16
C VAL A 167 26.64 -17.34 -2.17
N SER A 168 26.17 -18.29 -2.96
CA SER A 168 26.97 -18.97 -3.97
C SER A 168 27.02 -18.22 -5.31
N ASP A 169 25.99 -17.42 -5.62
CA ASP A 169 25.94 -16.57 -6.81
C ASP A 169 25.46 -15.18 -6.43
N LEU A 170 26.36 -14.19 -6.49
CA LEU A 170 26.06 -12.79 -6.14
C LEU A 170 25.14 -12.13 -7.18
N ALA A 171 25.19 -12.51 -8.45
CA ALA A 171 24.36 -11.90 -9.48
C ALA A 171 22.92 -12.38 -9.39
N ALA A 172 22.72 -13.67 -9.12
CA ALA A 172 21.41 -14.27 -8.92
C ALA A 172 20.90 -14.12 -7.48
N MET A 173 21.73 -13.66 -6.54
CA MET A 173 21.45 -13.66 -5.10
C MET A 173 20.99 -15.04 -4.60
N THR A 174 21.73 -16.09 -4.99
CA THR A 174 21.46 -17.45 -4.55
C THR A 174 21.94 -17.62 -3.13
N ILE A 175 21.01 -17.61 -2.18
CA ILE A 175 21.28 -17.71 -0.75
C ILE A 175 21.27 -19.19 -0.34
N ASP A 176 22.43 -19.71 0.06
CA ASP A 176 22.57 -21.11 0.50
C ASP A 176 22.26 -21.28 1.97
N GLU A 177 22.75 -20.35 2.83
CA GLU A 177 22.55 -20.42 4.27
C GLU A 177 22.27 -19.03 4.84
N VAL A 178 21.45 -18.99 5.90
CA VAL A 178 21.11 -17.79 6.66
C VAL A 178 21.50 -17.98 8.12
N TYR A 179 22.25 -17.05 8.66
CA TYR A 179 22.62 -16.99 10.07
C TYR A 179 22.00 -15.77 10.73
N ALA A 180 21.41 -15.95 11.88
CA ALA A 180 20.92 -14.89 12.75
C ALA A 180 21.62 -14.99 14.11
N ARG A 181 22.31 -13.92 14.52
CA ARG A 181 23.10 -13.85 15.75
C ARG A 181 24.06 -15.04 15.91
N GLY A 182 24.68 -15.46 14.81
CA GLY A 182 25.64 -16.58 14.79
C GLY A 182 25.04 -17.98 14.76
N VAL A 183 23.73 -18.11 14.79
CA VAL A 183 23.02 -19.40 14.68
C VAL A 183 22.50 -19.56 13.25
N ARG A 184 22.80 -20.70 12.61
CA ARG A 184 22.20 -21.00 11.32
C ARG A 184 20.70 -21.25 11.48
N VAL A 185 19.88 -20.43 10.83
CA VAL A 185 18.42 -20.46 10.95
C VAL A 185 17.75 -21.02 9.70
N ALA A 186 18.43 -20.99 8.54
CA ALA A 186 17.90 -21.59 7.31
C ALA A 186 19.03 -22.09 6.41
N LYS A 187 18.72 -23.12 5.59
CA LYS A 187 19.59 -23.70 4.58
C LYS A 187 18.79 -24.16 3.38
N GLY A 188 19.28 -23.84 2.15
CA GLY A 188 18.65 -24.27 0.91
C GLY A 188 17.17 -23.83 0.81
N GLY A 189 16.83 -22.63 1.29
CA GLY A 189 15.46 -22.10 1.30
C GLY A 189 14.54 -22.72 2.36
N LYS A 190 15.07 -23.52 3.28
CA LYS A 190 14.27 -24.16 4.34
C LYS A 190 14.69 -23.66 5.72
N LEU A 191 13.71 -23.28 6.54
CA LEU A 191 13.91 -22.93 7.93
C LEU A 191 14.37 -24.16 8.73
N GLU A 192 15.42 -24.02 9.54
CA GLU A 192 15.99 -25.08 10.38
C GLU A 192 15.70 -24.91 11.89
N ILE A 193 14.96 -23.85 12.24
CA ILE A 193 14.55 -23.57 13.61
C ILE A 193 13.02 -23.56 13.73
N ASP A 194 12.52 -23.89 14.91
CA ASP A 194 11.11 -23.71 15.23
C ASP A 194 10.86 -22.25 15.62
N ILE A 195 9.89 -21.63 14.98
CA ILE A 195 9.37 -20.32 15.38
C ILE A 195 8.13 -20.57 16.23
N PRO A 196 8.16 -20.24 17.53
CA PRO A 196 7.01 -20.45 18.40
C PRO A 196 5.84 -19.56 17.95
N ALA A 197 4.62 -20.08 18.05
CA ALA A 197 3.42 -19.31 17.84
C ALA A 197 3.35 -18.16 18.87
N TYR A 198 3.02 -16.96 18.40
CA TYR A 198 2.83 -15.82 19.28
C TYR A 198 1.34 -15.67 19.61
N ASP A 199 0.99 -15.56 20.88
CA ASP A 199 -0.38 -15.28 21.30
C ASP A 199 -0.61 -13.76 21.33
N TYR A 200 -1.31 -13.27 20.32
CA TYR A 200 -1.61 -11.84 20.19
C TYR A 200 -2.64 -11.41 21.23
N PRO A 201 -2.46 -10.24 21.86
CA PRO A 201 -3.41 -9.74 22.85
C PRO A 201 -4.79 -9.47 22.20
N ARG A 202 -5.86 -9.58 23.00
CA ARG A 202 -7.23 -9.36 22.51
C ARG A 202 -7.42 -7.98 21.90
N THR A 203 -6.69 -6.97 22.37
CA THR A 203 -6.71 -5.61 21.82
C THR A 203 -6.22 -5.53 20.38
N ALA A 204 -5.39 -6.46 19.95
CA ALA A 204 -4.95 -6.56 18.56
C ALA A 204 -5.93 -7.35 17.67
N LYS A 205 -6.78 -8.22 18.26
CA LYS A 205 -7.67 -9.12 17.50
C LYS A 205 -9.12 -8.61 17.34
N ASN A 206 -9.57 -7.66 18.12
CA ASN A 206 -10.97 -7.20 18.13
C ASN A 206 -11.11 -5.75 17.68
N THR A 207 -10.58 -5.44 16.49
CA THR A 207 -10.48 -4.06 16.00
C THR A 207 -11.53 -3.68 14.96
N VAL A 208 -12.31 -4.64 14.47
CA VAL A 208 -13.38 -4.38 13.49
C VAL A 208 -14.74 -4.26 14.19
N LYS A 209 -15.30 -3.05 14.19
CA LYS A 209 -16.57 -2.71 14.85
C LYS A 209 -17.48 -2.02 13.85
N LEU A 210 -18.42 -2.75 13.27
CA LEU A 210 -19.31 -2.19 12.23
C LEU A 210 -20.46 -1.33 12.78
N GLY A 211 -20.80 -1.48 14.07
CA GLY A 211 -21.93 -0.77 14.70
C GLY A 211 -23.30 -1.33 14.35
N LYS A 212 -23.47 -1.89 13.16
CA LYS A 212 -24.69 -2.56 12.67
C LYS A 212 -24.37 -3.66 11.67
N LYS A 213 -25.33 -4.56 11.44
CA LYS A 213 -25.27 -5.48 10.28
C LYS A 213 -25.73 -4.71 9.04
N LEU A 214 -24.84 -4.58 8.06
CA LEU A 214 -25.11 -3.87 6.82
C LEU A 214 -26.06 -4.65 5.91
N LYS A 215 -26.85 -3.91 5.12
CA LYS A 215 -27.79 -4.40 4.10
C LYS A 215 -27.47 -3.71 2.77
N GLY A 216 -28.05 -4.18 1.67
CA GLY A 216 -27.89 -3.56 0.35
C GLY A 216 -28.26 -2.08 0.34
N ASP A 217 -29.30 -1.69 1.06
CA ASP A 217 -29.79 -0.31 1.13
C ASP A 217 -28.79 0.67 1.80
N ASP A 218 -27.84 0.18 2.60
CA ASP A 218 -26.78 1.01 3.16
C ASP A 218 -25.80 1.53 2.10
N PHE A 219 -25.85 0.93 0.91
CA PHE A 219 -25.06 1.31 -0.26
C PHE A 219 -25.86 2.11 -1.30
N ASP A 220 -27.06 2.56 -0.95
CA ASP A 220 -27.87 3.38 -1.85
C ASP A 220 -27.30 4.79 -1.99
N ILE A 221 -27.29 5.29 -3.22
CA ILE A 221 -26.94 6.66 -3.57
C ILE A 221 -28.20 7.31 -4.11
N ALA A 222 -28.87 8.13 -3.31
CA ALA A 222 -30.08 8.82 -3.71
C ALA A 222 -29.76 9.87 -4.79
N ALA A 223 -30.51 9.87 -5.87
CA ALA A 223 -30.41 10.86 -6.92
C ALA A 223 -31.14 12.16 -6.52
N PRO A 224 -30.75 13.32 -7.09
CA PRO A 224 -31.56 14.54 -7.00
C PRO A 224 -32.99 14.29 -7.49
N LYS A 225 -33.95 14.90 -6.81
CA LYS A 225 -35.39 14.67 -7.07
C LYS A 225 -35.77 14.99 -8.53
N GLY A 226 -36.34 14.00 -9.21
CA GLY A 226 -36.80 14.13 -10.59
C GLY A 226 -35.74 13.97 -11.66
N ALA A 227 -34.51 13.64 -11.29
CA ALA A 227 -33.46 13.35 -12.26
C ALA A 227 -33.64 11.94 -12.85
N ASN A 228 -33.44 11.79 -14.15
CA ASN A 228 -33.36 10.53 -14.86
C ASN A 228 -31.89 10.11 -15.13
N GLU A 229 -31.00 11.06 -15.09
CA GLU A 229 -29.57 10.93 -15.26
C GLU A 229 -28.87 11.98 -14.39
N VAL A 230 -27.69 11.67 -13.85
CA VAL A 230 -26.92 12.58 -13.00
C VAL A 230 -25.45 12.50 -13.35
N ARG A 231 -24.78 13.65 -13.36
CA ARG A 231 -23.35 13.76 -13.53
C ARG A 231 -22.66 13.58 -12.19
N VAL A 232 -21.74 12.62 -12.11
CA VAL A 232 -21.05 12.27 -10.88
C VAL A 232 -19.54 12.26 -11.06
N ARG A 233 -18.82 12.49 -9.97
CA ARG A 233 -17.37 12.27 -9.89
C ARG A 233 -17.07 10.78 -9.74
N VAL A 234 -16.04 10.32 -10.46
CA VAL A 234 -15.60 8.91 -10.49
C VAL A 234 -14.11 8.84 -10.23
N ILE A 235 -13.70 7.97 -9.32
CA ILE A 235 -12.28 7.70 -9.06
C ILE A 235 -11.75 6.80 -10.18
N GLY A 236 -10.81 7.28 -10.99
CA GLY A 236 -10.20 6.48 -12.06
C GLY A 236 -8.92 5.78 -11.58
N VAL A 237 -8.90 4.45 -11.58
CA VAL A 237 -7.71 3.66 -11.24
C VAL A 237 -6.68 3.77 -12.37
N ILE A 238 -5.40 3.92 -12.00
CA ILE A 238 -4.27 3.83 -12.93
C ILE A 238 -3.48 2.58 -12.54
N GLU A 239 -3.46 1.60 -13.42
CA GLU A 239 -2.80 0.32 -13.15
C GLU A 239 -1.31 0.50 -12.78
N ASN A 240 -0.86 -0.24 -11.77
CA ASN A 240 0.51 -0.22 -11.23
C ASN A 240 1.01 1.17 -10.77
N GLN A 241 0.09 2.08 -10.43
CA GLN A 241 0.44 3.41 -9.92
C GLN A 241 -0.38 3.74 -8.66
N ALA A 242 0.23 4.54 -7.74
CA ALA A 242 -0.49 5.06 -6.58
C ALA A 242 -1.49 6.17 -6.94
N PRO A 243 -1.17 7.15 -7.82
CA PRO A 243 -2.12 8.18 -8.23
C PRO A 243 -3.39 7.62 -8.85
N THR A 244 -4.49 8.38 -8.74
CA THR A 244 -5.75 8.14 -9.45
C THR A 244 -6.03 9.28 -10.42
N ARG A 245 -7.10 9.17 -11.19
CA ARG A 245 -7.65 10.25 -12.01
C ARG A 245 -8.96 10.74 -11.39
N ALA A 246 -9.20 12.02 -11.44
CA ALA A 246 -10.51 12.61 -11.20
C ALA A 246 -11.32 12.58 -12.51
N LEU A 247 -12.23 11.64 -12.61
CA LEU A 247 -13.11 11.46 -13.77
C LEU A 247 -14.52 11.94 -13.45
N GLU A 248 -15.32 12.15 -14.49
CA GLU A 248 -16.75 12.43 -14.39
C GLU A 248 -17.50 11.49 -15.33
N ALA A 249 -18.74 11.14 -14.98
CA ALA A 249 -19.62 10.34 -15.81
C ALA A 249 -21.08 10.72 -15.60
N ASP A 250 -21.85 10.58 -16.66
CA ASP A 250 -23.30 10.68 -16.59
C ASP A 250 -23.87 9.28 -16.31
N LEU A 251 -24.56 9.11 -15.17
CA LEU A 251 -25.09 7.83 -14.72
C LEU A 251 -26.63 7.84 -14.68
N PRO A 252 -27.30 6.75 -15.11
CA PRO A 252 -28.74 6.65 -15.09
C PRO A 252 -29.28 6.59 -13.66
N VAL A 253 -30.50 7.06 -13.49
CA VAL A 253 -31.26 6.99 -12.24
C VAL A 253 -32.37 5.94 -12.40
N GLU A 254 -32.37 4.93 -11.53
CA GLU A 254 -33.36 3.87 -11.47
C GLU A 254 -34.02 3.91 -10.09
N ASP A 255 -35.36 3.99 -10.04
CA ASP A 255 -36.15 4.04 -8.80
C ASP A 255 -35.65 5.14 -7.80
N GLY A 256 -35.18 6.28 -8.32
CA GLY A 256 -34.66 7.39 -7.50
C GLY A 256 -33.25 7.19 -6.96
N LEU A 257 -32.57 6.13 -7.38
CA LEU A 257 -31.19 5.82 -7.00
C LEU A 257 -30.26 5.90 -8.21
N VAL A 258 -29.03 6.34 -7.99
CA VAL A 258 -28.00 6.37 -9.05
C VAL A 258 -27.54 4.93 -9.31
N ALA A 259 -27.62 4.50 -10.57
CA ALA A 259 -27.21 3.16 -10.98
C ALA A 259 -25.74 3.14 -11.42
N MET A 260 -25.11 1.97 -11.28
CA MET A 260 -23.76 1.72 -11.81
C MET A 260 -23.80 1.49 -13.33
N ASP A 261 -22.72 1.83 -14.03
CA ASP A 261 -22.60 1.54 -15.46
C ASP A 261 -21.44 0.58 -15.74
N ARG A 262 -21.71 -0.71 -15.65
CA ARG A 262 -20.74 -1.77 -15.91
C ARG A 262 -20.21 -1.80 -17.35
N ARG A 263 -20.98 -1.26 -18.32
CA ARG A 263 -20.55 -1.23 -19.73
C ARG A 263 -19.38 -0.27 -19.92
N ASN A 264 -19.37 0.82 -19.14
CA ASN A 264 -18.31 1.82 -19.10
C ASN A 264 -17.37 1.61 -17.91
N ASP A 265 -17.37 0.40 -17.33
CA ASP A 265 -16.51 0.03 -16.19
C ASP A 265 -16.66 0.96 -14.98
N ILE A 266 -17.90 1.38 -14.68
CA ILE A 266 -18.20 2.18 -13.50
C ILE A 266 -18.89 1.30 -12.45
N CYS A 267 -18.14 1.02 -11.38
CA CYS A 267 -18.58 0.27 -10.22
C CYS A 267 -18.88 1.21 -9.06
N GLN A 268 -19.59 0.73 -8.06
CA GLN A 268 -19.73 1.42 -6.79
C GLN A 268 -18.51 1.16 -5.91
N ILE A 269 -18.04 2.18 -5.21
CA ILE A 269 -17.07 2.10 -4.14
C ILE A 269 -17.72 2.62 -2.85
N ALA A 270 -17.44 1.98 -1.73
CA ALA A 270 -17.89 2.43 -0.42
C ALA A 270 -16.75 2.33 0.60
N LEU A 271 -16.75 3.25 1.56
CA LEU A 271 -15.89 3.19 2.74
C LEU A 271 -16.78 3.06 3.98
N VAL A 272 -16.57 1.99 4.75
CA VAL A 272 -17.37 1.65 5.92
C VAL A 272 -16.54 1.84 7.19
N GLU A 273 -17.02 2.68 8.09
CA GLU A 273 -16.37 2.94 9.37
C GLU A 273 -16.30 1.66 10.22
N ARG A 274 -15.10 1.33 10.75
CA ARG A 274 -14.89 0.11 11.54
C ARG A 274 -14.20 0.30 12.90
N HIS A 275 -13.84 1.50 13.27
CA HIS A 275 -13.06 1.77 14.47
C HIS A 275 -13.93 2.13 15.69
N ARG A 276 -14.97 2.93 15.45
CA ARG A 276 -15.86 3.47 16.49
C ARG A 276 -17.21 2.78 16.54
N GLY A 277 -17.54 1.97 15.52
CA GLY A 277 -18.83 1.29 15.42
C GLY A 277 -20.00 2.25 15.21
N THR A 278 -19.81 3.29 14.39
CA THR A 278 -20.86 4.28 14.09
C THR A 278 -21.89 3.76 13.11
N GLY A 279 -21.57 2.72 12.34
CA GLY A 279 -22.37 2.23 11.21
C GLY A 279 -22.34 3.15 9.99
N GLY A 280 -21.41 4.11 9.94
CA GLY A 280 -21.24 5.06 8.85
C GLY A 280 -20.76 4.39 7.57
N VAL A 281 -21.37 4.78 6.43
CA VAL A 281 -21.00 4.33 5.08
C VAL A 281 -20.90 5.55 4.18
N THR A 282 -19.77 5.73 3.53
CA THR A 282 -19.57 6.72 2.46
C THR A 282 -19.61 6.00 1.12
N ASN A 283 -20.46 6.44 0.21
CA ASN A 283 -20.65 5.84 -1.11
C ASN A 283 -20.16 6.77 -2.22
N ALA A 284 -19.53 6.19 -3.26
CA ALA A 284 -19.07 6.89 -4.46
C ALA A 284 -18.97 5.92 -5.65
N PHE A 285 -18.32 6.37 -6.75
CA PHE A 285 -18.08 5.56 -7.93
C PHE A 285 -16.60 5.45 -8.27
N VAL A 286 -16.22 4.32 -8.88
CA VAL A 286 -14.85 4.00 -9.29
C VAL A 286 -14.85 3.31 -10.65
N SER A 287 -13.82 3.56 -11.45
CA SER A 287 -13.58 2.94 -12.76
C SER A 287 -12.15 2.36 -12.80
N GLY A 288 -11.95 1.31 -13.58
CA GLY A 288 -10.65 0.67 -13.80
C GLY A 288 -10.54 -0.75 -13.25
N PHE A 289 -11.61 -1.32 -12.67
CA PHE A 289 -11.59 -2.71 -12.18
C PHE A 289 -11.98 -3.75 -13.23
N GLY A 290 -12.81 -3.37 -14.23
CA GLY A 290 -13.25 -4.26 -15.29
C GLY A 290 -14.23 -5.35 -14.85
N TYR A 291 -14.94 -5.21 -13.73
CA TYR A 291 -15.90 -6.22 -13.25
C TYR A 291 -17.10 -6.34 -14.18
N MET A 292 -17.27 -7.53 -14.78
CA MET A 292 -18.37 -7.84 -15.70
C MET A 292 -19.53 -8.58 -15.01
N GLY A 293 -19.24 -9.36 -13.96
CA GLY A 293 -20.22 -10.13 -13.20
C GLY A 293 -20.74 -9.38 -11.96
N ASP A 294 -21.83 -9.88 -11.37
CA ASP A 294 -22.29 -9.43 -10.06
C ASP A 294 -21.29 -9.89 -9.00
N CYS A 295 -20.61 -8.96 -8.38
CA CYS A 295 -19.65 -9.25 -7.33
C CYS A 295 -19.37 -8.03 -6.46
N ALA A 296 -18.73 -8.28 -5.32
CA ALA A 296 -18.14 -7.24 -4.48
C ALA A 296 -16.90 -7.75 -3.79
N MET A 297 -15.84 -6.94 -3.80
CA MET A 297 -14.64 -7.14 -3.01
C MET A 297 -14.58 -6.12 -1.88
N ALA A 298 -14.37 -6.61 -0.66
CA ALA A 298 -14.12 -5.76 0.50
C ALA A 298 -12.76 -6.05 1.11
N SER A 299 -12.12 -5.01 1.64
CA SER A 299 -10.84 -5.09 2.34
C SER A 299 -10.82 -4.19 3.57
N SER A 300 -10.29 -4.68 4.69
CA SER A 300 -9.96 -3.86 5.85
C SER A 300 -8.56 -3.23 5.76
N VAL A 301 -7.80 -3.55 4.71
CA VAL A 301 -6.60 -2.81 4.33
C VAL A 301 -7.01 -1.70 3.37
N ALA A 302 -7.03 -0.47 3.85
CA ALA A 302 -7.44 0.72 3.09
C ALA A 302 -6.67 1.94 3.64
N HIS A 303 -5.54 2.22 3.03
CA HIS A 303 -4.58 3.23 3.50
C HIS A 303 -5.20 4.63 3.62
N ASP A 304 -4.88 5.43 4.69
CA ASP A 304 -4.09 5.01 5.87
C ASP A 304 -4.99 4.76 7.07
N ALA A 305 -6.25 5.25 7.03
CA ALA A 305 -7.21 5.11 8.10
C ALA A 305 -7.69 3.66 8.30
N HIS A 306 -7.50 2.80 7.31
CA HIS A 306 -7.88 1.40 7.33
C HIS A 306 -9.33 1.15 7.76
N HIS A 307 -10.26 1.96 7.27
CA HIS A 307 -11.68 1.61 7.24
C HIS A 307 -11.92 0.43 6.30
N ILE A 308 -13.09 -0.18 6.28
CA ILE A 308 -13.38 -1.20 5.29
C ILE A 308 -13.73 -0.52 3.97
N ILE A 309 -12.91 -0.73 2.96
CA ILE A 309 -13.18 -0.31 1.60
C ILE A 309 -13.84 -1.46 0.83
N CYS A 310 -14.88 -1.15 0.05
CA CYS A 310 -15.61 -2.13 -0.74
C CYS A 310 -15.86 -1.60 -2.14
N VAL A 311 -15.49 -2.37 -3.17
CA VAL A 311 -15.83 -2.09 -4.57
C VAL A 311 -16.70 -3.23 -5.09
N GLY A 312 -17.82 -2.89 -5.70
CA GLY A 312 -18.73 -3.92 -6.19
C GLY A 312 -19.68 -3.45 -7.30
N THR A 313 -20.29 -4.41 -7.92
CA THR A 313 -21.32 -4.26 -8.96
C THR A 313 -22.69 -4.72 -8.46
N ASN A 314 -22.79 -5.16 -7.21
CA ASN A 314 -24.01 -5.62 -6.57
C ASN A 314 -24.01 -5.24 -5.09
N LYS A 315 -25.01 -4.45 -4.67
CA LYS A 315 -25.10 -3.91 -3.30
C LYS A 315 -25.31 -4.99 -2.23
N GLN A 316 -26.01 -6.09 -2.56
CA GLN A 316 -26.20 -7.19 -1.63
C GLN A 316 -24.87 -7.92 -1.37
N ASP A 317 -24.07 -8.15 -2.41
CA ASP A 317 -22.74 -8.74 -2.28
C ASP A 317 -21.79 -7.79 -1.53
N MET A 318 -21.92 -6.45 -1.70
CA MET A 318 -21.17 -5.46 -0.91
C MET A 318 -21.48 -5.60 0.59
N ALA A 319 -22.77 -5.69 0.94
CA ALA A 319 -23.19 -5.89 2.33
C ALA A 319 -22.65 -7.20 2.92
N LEU A 320 -22.73 -8.29 2.17
CA LEU A 320 -22.23 -9.60 2.58
C LEU A 320 -20.71 -9.58 2.80
N ALA A 321 -19.97 -8.98 1.87
CA ALA A 321 -18.51 -8.86 1.95
C ALA A 321 -18.06 -8.08 3.19
N VAL A 322 -18.65 -6.91 3.44
CA VAL A 322 -18.30 -6.10 4.62
C VAL A 322 -18.68 -6.79 5.93
N ASN A 323 -19.88 -7.38 6.02
CA ASN A 323 -20.31 -8.13 7.21
C ASN A 323 -19.39 -9.33 7.49
N ARG A 324 -18.91 -10.00 6.43
CA ARG A 324 -17.97 -11.13 6.57
C ARG A 324 -16.66 -10.71 7.20
N LEU A 325 -16.12 -9.57 6.76
CA LEU A 325 -14.90 -9.02 7.37
C LEU A 325 -15.13 -8.62 8.84
N GLY A 326 -16.29 -8.08 9.18
CA GLY A 326 -16.67 -7.84 10.57
C GLY A 326 -16.67 -9.12 11.40
N ALA A 327 -17.14 -10.23 10.84
CA ALA A 327 -17.23 -11.51 11.53
C ALA A 327 -15.88 -12.20 11.77
N VAL A 328 -14.89 -12.01 10.85
CA VAL A 328 -13.56 -12.66 10.94
C VAL A 328 -12.48 -11.73 11.54
N GLY A 329 -12.84 -10.49 11.85
CA GLY A 329 -11.90 -9.52 12.44
C GLY A 329 -11.03 -8.78 11.43
N GLY A 330 -11.40 -8.81 10.14
CA GLY A 330 -10.71 -8.13 9.03
C GLY A 330 -10.14 -9.08 7.99
N GLY A 331 -9.63 -8.52 6.91
CA GLY A 331 -9.07 -9.26 5.78
C GLY A 331 -9.47 -8.73 4.43
N VAL A 332 -9.43 -9.60 3.41
CA VAL A 332 -9.92 -9.32 2.06
C VAL A 332 -10.85 -10.45 1.63
N VAL A 333 -12.02 -10.11 1.09
CA VAL A 333 -13.04 -11.09 0.68
C VAL A 333 -13.69 -10.70 -0.64
N LEU A 334 -14.01 -11.68 -1.47
CA LEU A 334 -14.79 -11.52 -2.69
C LEU A 334 -16.08 -12.34 -2.59
N PHE A 335 -17.19 -11.68 -2.78
CA PHE A 335 -18.52 -12.29 -2.95
C PHE A 335 -19.00 -12.17 -4.38
N SER A 336 -19.81 -13.14 -4.82
CA SER A 336 -20.56 -13.06 -6.07
C SER A 336 -21.87 -13.84 -5.93
N LYS A 337 -23.00 -13.19 -6.25
CA LYS A 337 -24.34 -13.78 -6.20
C LYS A 337 -24.64 -14.44 -4.85
N GLY A 338 -24.31 -13.77 -3.76
CA GLY A 338 -24.53 -14.25 -2.40
C GLY A 338 -23.55 -15.32 -1.90
N LYS A 339 -22.52 -15.69 -2.68
CA LYS A 339 -21.53 -16.72 -2.32
C LYS A 339 -20.16 -16.12 -2.09
N GLU A 340 -19.50 -16.51 -1.00
CA GLU A 340 -18.08 -16.23 -0.76
C GLU A 340 -17.22 -17.04 -1.75
N LEU A 341 -16.48 -16.37 -2.61
CA LEU A 341 -15.59 -17.00 -3.59
C LEU A 341 -14.18 -17.20 -3.04
N ALA A 342 -13.67 -16.22 -2.30
CA ALA A 342 -12.36 -16.24 -1.69
C ALA A 342 -12.34 -15.32 -0.46
N LEU A 343 -11.52 -15.71 0.54
CA LEU A 343 -11.31 -14.96 1.76
C LEU A 343 -9.84 -15.11 2.20
N VAL A 344 -9.24 -14.00 2.60
CA VAL A 344 -7.96 -13.93 3.30
C VAL A 344 -8.23 -13.26 4.64
N GLU A 345 -8.20 -14.01 5.73
CA GLU A 345 -8.44 -13.50 7.07
C GLU A 345 -7.22 -12.75 7.59
N MET A 346 -7.44 -11.58 8.18
CA MET A 346 -6.43 -10.74 8.79
C MET A 346 -6.89 -10.27 10.17
N PRO A 347 -6.94 -11.17 11.18
CA PRO A 347 -7.52 -10.86 12.48
C PRO A 347 -6.65 -9.93 13.33
N ILE A 348 -5.37 -9.76 13.01
CA ILE A 348 -4.46 -8.89 13.75
C ILE A 348 -4.63 -7.44 13.27
N ALA A 349 -5.25 -6.62 14.07
CA ALA A 349 -5.62 -5.23 13.79
C ALA A 349 -6.52 -5.05 12.53
N GLY A 350 -7.04 -6.15 11.97
CA GLY A 350 -7.70 -6.15 10.67
C GLY A 350 -6.73 -5.99 9.48
N LEU A 351 -5.42 -6.17 9.70
CA LEU A 351 -4.37 -5.83 8.72
C LEU A 351 -3.39 -6.97 8.46
N MET A 352 -3.21 -7.90 9.39
CA MET A 352 -2.25 -8.99 9.29
C MET A 352 -2.90 -10.32 9.63
N SER A 353 -2.48 -11.38 8.94
CA SER A 353 -2.85 -12.76 9.26
C SER A 353 -1.97 -13.31 10.38
N ASP A 354 -2.52 -14.22 11.18
CA ASP A 354 -1.78 -15.03 12.15
C ASP A 354 -1.44 -16.44 11.59
N GLU A 355 -1.71 -16.66 10.31
CA GLU A 355 -1.33 -17.88 9.59
C GLU A 355 0.07 -17.77 8.99
N ARG A 356 0.66 -18.92 8.64
CA ARG A 356 1.94 -18.98 7.92
C ARG A 356 1.82 -18.31 6.54
N ALA A 357 2.92 -17.70 6.09
CA ALA A 357 2.95 -16.96 4.83
C ALA A 357 2.51 -17.79 3.62
N GLU A 358 2.86 -19.10 3.59
CA GLU A 358 2.49 -19.99 2.49
C GLU A 358 0.97 -20.22 2.41
N ILE A 359 0.30 -20.29 3.57
CA ILE A 359 -1.16 -20.42 3.63
C ILE A 359 -1.83 -19.14 3.14
N VAL A 360 -1.34 -18.00 3.64
CA VAL A 360 -1.85 -16.67 3.22
C VAL A 360 -1.62 -16.46 1.72
N ALA A 361 -0.45 -16.85 1.19
CA ALA A 361 -0.14 -16.77 -0.24
C ALA A 361 -1.14 -17.58 -1.09
N ALA A 362 -1.43 -18.82 -0.69
CA ALA A 362 -2.42 -19.65 -1.40
C ALA A 362 -3.84 -19.06 -1.36
N LYS A 363 -4.25 -18.47 -0.24
CA LYS A 363 -5.52 -17.75 -0.13
C LYS A 363 -5.56 -16.49 -1.01
N ALA A 364 -4.48 -15.71 -1.07
CA ALA A 364 -4.35 -14.52 -1.90
C ALA A 364 -4.36 -14.86 -3.39
N GLU A 365 -3.72 -15.95 -3.81
CA GLU A 365 -3.77 -16.46 -5.18
C GLU A 365 -5.19 -16.81 -5.58
N LYS A 366 -5.92 -17.57 -4.74
CA LYS A 366 -7.33 -17.89 -4.93
C LYS A 366 -8.20 -16.64 -5.06
N LEU A 367 -7.92 -15.60 -4.25
CA LEU A 367 -8.62 -14.31 -4.35
C LEU A 367 -8.36 -13.65 -5.72
N THR A 368 -7.10 -13.59 -6.14
CA THR A 368 -6.72 -13.01 -7.44
C THR A 368 -7.37 -13.76 -8.61
N GLU A 369 -7.39 -15.09 -8.57
CA GLU A 369 -8.08 -15.90 -9.59
C GLU A 369 -9.59 -15.63 -9.60
N ALA A 370 -10.22 -15.53 -8.43
CA ALA A 370 -11.63 -15.23 -8.32
C ALA A 370 -11.95 -13.83 -8.89
N MET A 371 -11.12 -12.82 -8.63
CA MET A 371 -11.25 -11.48 -9.20
C MET A 371 -11.15 -11.50 -10.74
N ARG A 372 -10.16 -12.23 -11.28
CA ARG A 372 -10.02 -12.41 -12.75
C ARG A 372 -11.25 -13.07 -13.36
N LYS A 373 -11.84 -14.09 -12.72
CA LYS A 373 -13.08 -14.73 -13.17
C LYS A 373 -14.26 -13.76 -13.18
N MET A 374 -14.25 -12.72 -12.37
CA MET A 374 -15.26 -11.66 -12.38
C MET A 374 -14.97 -10.56 -13.42
N GLY A 375 -13.87 -10.65 -14.16
CA GLY A 375 -13.49 -9.71 -15.22
C GLY A 375 -12.36 -8.75 -14.85
N CYS A 376 -11.88 -8.74 -13.62
CA CYS A 376 -10.81 -7.84 -13.21
C CYS A 376 -9.48 -8.22 -13.87
N SER A 377 -8.90 -7.28 -14.63
CA SER A 377 -7.65 -7.48 -15.35
C SER A 377 -6.45 -6.84 -14.66
N LEU A 378 -6.66 -6.07 -13.59
CA LEU A 378 -5.59 -5.39 -12.86
C LEU A 378 -4.55 -6.39 -12.34
N ASN A 379 -3.28 -6.07 -12.49
CA ASN A 379 -2.17 -6.92 -12.09
C ASN A 379 -2.17 -7.21 -10.56
N ASN A 380 -2.33 -6.16 -9.75
CA ASN A 380 -2.41 -6.23 -8.29
C ASN A 380 -3.70 -5.59 -7.78
N ALA A 381 -4.83 -6.16 -8.17
CA ALA A 381 -6.14 -5.55 -7.98
C ALA A 381 -6.45 -5.18 -6.52
N TYR A 382 -6.14 -6.06 -5.56
CA TYR A 382 -6.45 -5.76 -4.16
C TYR A 382 -5.50 -4.72 -3.55
N MET A 383 -4.25 -4.59 -4.03
CA MET A 383 -3.36 -3.49 -3.66
C MET A 383 -3.86 -2.17 -4.23
N GLN A 384 -4.24 -2.12 -5.51
CA GLN A 384 -4.86 -0.94 -6.12
C GLN A 384 -6.13 -0.52 -5.37
N HIS A 385 -6.95 -1.49 -4.97
CA HIS A 385 -8.15 -1.27 -4.17
C HIS A 385 -7.85 -0.61 -2.81
N SER A 386 -6.81 -1.07 -2.11
CA SER A 386 -6.45 -0.57 -0.78
C SER A 386 -5.96 0.88 -0.78
N LEU A 387 -5.49 1.39 -1.92
CA LEU A 387 -4.96 2.74 -2.06
C LEU A 387 -6.03 3.79 -2.38
N LEU A 388 -7.25 3.39 -2.75
CA LEU A 388 -8.29 4.35 -3.16
C LEU A 388 -8.77 5.25 -2.01
N ALA A 389 -8.46 4.90 -0.77
CA ALA A 389 -8.73 5.72 0.43
C ALA A 389 -7.52 6.56 0.89
N LEU A 390 -6.40 6.56 0.16
CA LEU A 390 -5.16 7.26 0.53
C LEU A 390 -5.22 8.74 0.14
N VAL A 391 -5.80 9.57 1.01
CA VAL A 391 -6.13 10.98 0.76
C VAL A 391 -4.92 11.93 0.74
N VAL A 392 -3.71 11.42 0.63
CA VAL A 392 -2.47 12.20 0.46
C VAL A 392 -1.83 12.02 -0.92
N ILE A 393 -2.35 11.11 -1.75
CA ILE A 393 -1.86 10.92 -3.14
C ILE A 393 -2.96 11.35 -4.13
N PRO A 394 -2.70 12.30 -5.06
CA PRO A 394 -3.68 12.79 -6.04
C PRO A 394 -4.24 11.68 -6.94
N GLU A 395 -5.40 11.88 -7.63
CA GLU A 395 -6.17 13.14 -7.62
C GLU A 395 -7.42 13.02 -6.72
N LEU A 396 -8.36 12.08 -7.02
CA LEU A 396 -9.63 11.92 -6.32
C LEU A 396 -9.60 10.65 -5.45
N ARG A 397 -10.06 10.76 -4.20
CA ARG A 397 -10.07 9.68 -3.22
C ARG A 397 -11.38 9.62 -2.44
N ILE A 398 -11.63 8.46 -1.79
CA ILE A 398 -12.75 8.30 -0.86
C ILE A 398 -12.24 8.30 0.58
N SER A 399 -12.97 8.97 1.47
CA SER A 399 -12.74 8.92 2.93
C SER A 399 -14.05 8.67 3.67
N ASP A 400 -14.00 8.50 4.99
CA ASP A 400 -15.18 8.40 5.84
C ASP A 400 -16.01 9.69 5.90
N VAL A 401 -15.45 10.82 5.48
CA VAL A 401 -16.15 12.12 5.42
C VAL A 401 -16.67 12.46 4.00
N GLY A 402 -16.32 11.70 2.98
CA GLY A 402 -16.75 11.94 1.59
C GLY A 402 -15.65 11.76 0.57
N LEU A 403 -15.88 12.23 -0.65
CA LEU A 403 -14.85 12.35 -1.68
C LEU A 403 -13.89 13.50 -1.37
N ILE A 404 -12.61 13.27 -1.62
CA ILE A 404 -11.55 14.27 -1.43
C ILE A 404 -10.83 14.49 -2.75
N ASP A 405 -10.83 15.73 -3.21
CA ASP A 405 -9.88 16.20 -4.21
C ASP A 405 -8.55 16.48 -3.50
N VAL A 406 -7.60 15.59 -3.68
CA VAL A 406 -6.29 15.65 -3.00
C VAL A 406 -5.41 16.76 -3.59
N THR A 407 -5.69 17.24 -4.79
CA THR A 407 -4.93 18.35 -5.39
C THR A 407 -5.17 19.67 -4.68
N THR A 408 -6.38 19.83 -4.13
CA THR A 408 -6.80 21.01 -3.36
C THR A 408 -6.96 20.74 -1.87
N PHE A 409 -6.87 19.46 -1.44
CA PHE A 409 -7.19 18.99 -0.07
C PHE A 409 -8.58 19.41 0.38
N GLN A 410 -9.55 19.41 -0.52
CA GLN A 410 -10.93 19.78 -0.22
C GLN A 410 -11.86 18.58 -0.38
N LYS A 411 -12.83 18.51 0.52
CA LYS A 411 -13.99 17.66 0.32
C LYS A 411 -14.80 18.18 -0.87
N VAL A 412 -15.17 17.27 -1.77
CA VAL A 412 -15.99 17.58 -2.94
C VAL A 412 -17.29 16.77 -2.93
N ASP A 413 -18.33 17.32 -3.49
CA ASP A 413 -19.60 16.62 -3.63
C ASP A 413 -19.49 15.49 -4.67
N LEU A 414 -20.29 14.44 -4.49
CA LEU A 414 -20.36 13.35 -5.48
C LEU A 414 -20.96 13.83 -6.79
N PHE A 415 -21.99 14.67 -6.72
CA PHE A 415 -22.63 15.28 -7.89
C PHE A 415 -21.86 16.49 -8.37
N VAL A 416 -21.77 16.62 -9.71
CA VAL A 416 -21.09 17.76 -10.37
C VAL A 416 -22.08 18.85 -10.69
#